data_7213cfd2647d15b22468e0ba40b208b7
#
_entry.id   7213cfd2647d15b22468e0ba40b208b7
#
_cell.length_a   1.000
_cell.length_b   1.000
_cell.length_c   1.000
_cell.angle_alpha   90.00
_cell.angle_beta   90.00
_cell.angle_gamma   90.00
#
_symmetry.space_group_name_H-M   'P 1'
#
loop_
_entity.id
_entity.type
_entity.pdbx_description
1 polymer ?
#
loop_
_entity_poly.entity_id
_entity_poly.type
_entity_poly.pdbx_seq_one_letter_code
_entity_poly.pdbx_strand_id
1 'polypeptide(L)'
;MFGLSVALSTPFSQGGTIDSKLAVLHSKRVLQNGANSITLFGTTGEGTSLSQTEKLKILRTLIKEDILARQIIVAVMTSSLQDVVSQCIEYHELGVRRVLLAPPFFFKDLSFEGLLKWYSAVFLALRPLEIQFILYNIPQLTMVPIEPKLISALQDKFGSEMVFGVKDSTGNLSGTLEFLKNKDLMVAVGDERTLADAMCHGASGAICGMANIFPNELAEIINTKTHNPMINKMTNLIVKAPVTAGVKALLAIKLNENKWLNVRSPLNPSSEAHQLLLKNAL
;
A
#
# COMPACT_ATOMS: atom_id res chain seq x y z
N MET A 1 6.34 -3.80 -16.69
CA MET A 1 6.42 -2.71 -15.68
C MET A 1 5.26 -2.88 -14.71
N PHE A 2 5.48 -2.72 -13.38
CA PHE A 2 4.41 -2.80 -12.37
C PHE A 2 3.47 -1.58 -12.42
N GLY A 3 4.04 -0.39 -12.60
CA GLY A 3 3.29 0.85 -12.75
C GLY A 3 2.80 1.44 -11.43
N LEU A 4 1.66 2.15 -11.45
CA LEU A 4 1.07 2.83 -10.31
C LEU A 4 -0.01 1.98 -9.64
N SER A 5 0.18 1.67 -8.35
CA SER A 5 -0.87 1.12 -7.49
C SER A 5 -1.27 2.16 -6.44
N VAL A 6 -2.54 2.46 -6.35
CA VAL A 6 -3.04 3.40 -5.34
C VAL A 6 -3.15 2.69 -3.99
N ALA A 7 -2.41 3.15 -2.97
CA ALA A 7 -2.67 2.73 -1.59
C ALA A 7 -4.03 3.32 -1.16
N LEU A 8 -5.11 2.60 -1.49
CA LEU A 8 -6.47 3.12 -1.51
C LEU A 8 -6.95 3.49 -0.10
N SER A 9 -7.43 4.72 0.05
CA SER A 9 -8.12 5.18 1.27
C SER A 9 -9.48 4.51 1.41
N THR A 10 -9.84 4.11 2.63
CA THR A 10 -11.16 3.53 2.93
C THR A 10 -12.10 4.63 3.41
N PRO A 11 -13.18 4.95 2.69
CA PRO A 11 -14.15 5.95 3.15
C PRO A 11 -15.06 5.38 4.22
N PHE A 12 -15.36 6.17 5.25
CA PHE A 12 -16.27 5.81 6.31
C PHE A 12 -17.45 6.80 6.41
N SER A 13 -18.61 6.28 6.82
CA SER A 13 -19.71 7.10 7.32
C SER A 13 -19.32 7.76 8.66
N GLN A 14 -20.13 8.70 9.11
CA GLN A 14 -19.96 9.33 10.44
C GLN A 14 -19.97 8.30 11.60
N GLY A 15 -20.70 7.19 11.44
CA GLY A 15 -20.74 6.09 12.41
C GLY A 15 -19.61 5.06 12.25
N GLY A 16 -18.59 5.32 11.42
CA GLY A 16 -17.44 4.44 11.23
C GLY A 16 -17.71 3.21 10.34
N THR A 17 -18.88 3.09 9.72
CA THR A 17 -19.16 2.03 8.74
C THR A 17 -18.52 2.38 7.39
N ILE A 18 -17.98 1.38 6.68
CA ILE A 18 -17.42 1.60 5.33
C ILE A 18 -18.51 2.10 4.37
N ASP A 19 -18.30 3.25 3.73
CA ASP A 19 -19.13 3.74 2.63
C ASP A 19 -18.73 3.01 1.33
N SER A 20 -19.38 1.86 1.10
CA SER A 20 -19.07 1.00 -0.05
C SER A 20 -19.33 1.69 -1.40
N LYS A 21 -20.32 2.59 -1.49
CA LYS A 21 -20.60 3.33 -2.73
C LYS A 21 -19.45 4.28 -3.04
N LEU A 22 -19.00 5.05 -2.05
CA LEU A 22 -17.88 5.98 -2.22
C LEU A 22 -16.58 5.22 -2.51
N ALA A 23 -16.36 4.05 -1.89
CA ALA A 23 -15.20 3.20 -2.16
C ALA A 23 -15.18 2.72 -3.63
N VAL A 24 -16.32 2.28 -4.18
CA VAL A 24 -16.44 1.88 -5.58
C VAL A 24 -16.17 3.06 -6.53
N LEU A 25 -16.83 4.19 -6.31
CA LEU A 25 -16.65 5.39 -7.13
C LEU A 25 -15.18 5.83 -7.14
N HIS A 26 -14.54 5.83 -5.98
CA HIS A 26 -13.14 6.21 -5.85
C HIS A 26 -12.20 5.23 -6.54
N SER A 27 -12.43 3.93 -6.39
CA SER A 27 -11.65 2.89 -7.07
C SER A 27 -11.72 3.04 -8.59
N LYS A 28 -12.93 3.20 -9.13
CA LYS A 28 -13.13 3.44 -10.58
C LYS A 28 -12.43 4.73 -11.02
N ARG A 29 -12.56 5.82 -10.24
CA ARG A 29 -11.93 7.10 -10.54
C ARG A 29 -10.41 6.98 -10.66
N VAL A 30 -9.73 6.37 -9.68
CA VAL A 30 -8.26 6.30 -9.72
C VAL A 30 -7.76 5.39 -10.83
N LEU A 31 -8.46 4.28 -11.12
CA LEU A 31 -8.13 3.38 -12.23
C LEU A 31 -8.32 4.05 -13.60
N GLN A 32 -9.35 4.87 -13.77
CA GLN A 32 -9.59 5.64 -14.99
C GLN A 32 -8.60 6.80 -15.18
N ASN A 33 -7.93 7.22 -14.09
CA ASN A 33 -6.99 8.35 -14.10
C ASN A 33 -5.53 7.89 -13.95
N GLY A 34 -5.14 6.80 -14.59
CA GLY A 34 -3.74 6.41 -14.77
C GLY A 34 -3.21 5.37 -13.78
N ALA A 35 -3.98 4.95 -12.77
CA ALA A 35 -3.56 3.85 -11.92
C ALA A 35 -3.72 2.49 -12.64
N ASN A 36 -2.71 1.63 -12.50
CA ASN A 36 -2.75 0.26 -13.03
C ASN A 36 -3.50 -0.69 -12.08
N SER A 37 -3.47 -0.39 -10.78
CA SER A 37 -4.09 -1.22 -9.74
C SER A 37 -4.39 -0.40 -8.48
N ILE A 38 -5.14 -1.01 -7.57
CA ILE A 38 -5.42 -0.49 -6.23
C ILE A 38 -4.88 -1.46 -5.18
N THR A 39 -4.27 -0.92 -4.12
CA THR A 39 -3.84 -1.70 -2.95
C THR A 39 -4.78 -1.40 -1.78
N LEU A 40 -5.59 -2.40 -1.42
CA LEU A 40 -6.58 -2.30 -0.35
C LEU A 40 -5.96 -2.64 1.02
N PHE A 41 -6.51 -2.07 2.07
CA PHE A 41 -6.25 -2.44 3.46
C PHE A 41 -4.81 -2.21 3.94
N GLY A 42 -4.02 -1.41 3.19
CA GLY A 42 -2.73 -0.93 3.66
C GLY A 42 -2.87 0.15 4.73
N THR A 43 -1.74 0.79 5.11
CA THR A 43 -1.71 1.86 6.11
C THR A 43 -2.64 3.02 5.76
N THR A 44 -2.58 3.52 4.52
CA THR A 44 -3.45 4.60 4.03
C THR A 44 -4.93 4.20 4.03
N GLY A 45 -5.20 2.92 3.82
CA GLY A 45 -6.55 2.35 3.83
C GLY A 45 -7.07 1.96 5.22
N GLU A 46 -6.35 2.29 6.31
CA GLU A 46 -6.71 1.94 7.69
C GLU A 46 -6.95 0.44 7.91
N GLY A 47 -6.19 -0.40 7.21
CA GLY A 47 -6.43 -1.84 7.15
C GLY A 47 -6.35 -2.56 8.49
N THR A 48 -5.58 -2.04 9.45
CA THR A 48 -5.51 -2.57 10.82
C THR A 48 -6.72 -2.21 11.68
N SER A 49 -7.55 -1.26 11.25
CA SER A 49 -8.82 -0.87 11.89
C SER A 49 -10.03 -1.60 11.33
N LEU A 50 -9.83 -2.49 10.35
CA LEU A 50 -10.89 -3.24 9.68
C LEU A 50 -10.88 -4.71 10.12
N SER A 51 -12.06 -5.23 10.44
CA SER A 51 -12.23 -6.67 10.64
C SER A 51 -12.10 -7.43 9.31
N GLN A 52 -11.77 -8.71 9.38
CA GLN A 52 -11.68 -9.55 8.17
C GLN A 52 -13.03 -9.62 7.43
N THR A 53 -14.14 -9.69 8.16
CA THR A 53 -15.49 -9.67 7.57
C THR A 53 -15.75 -8.40 6.76
N GLU A 54 -15.33 -7.23 7.26
CA GLU A 54 -15.47 -5.96 6.53
C GLU A 54 -14.59 -5.93 5.28
N LYS A 55 -13.34 -6.42 5.39
CA LYS A 55 -12.42 -6.52 4.25
C LYS A 55 -12.99 -7.40 3.13
N LEU A 56 -13.52 -8.56 3.47
CA LEU A 56 -14.16 -9.45 2.50
C LEU A 56 -15.43 -8.84 1.89
N LYS A 57 -16.24 -8.15 2.70
CA LYS A 57 -17.46 -7.50 2.22
C LYS A 57 -17.14 -6.44 1.17
N ILE A 58 -16.19 -5.54 1.46
CA ILE A 58 -15.82 -4.49 0.49
C ILE A 58 -15.13 -5.08 -0.74
N LEU A 59 -14.26 -6.07 -0.59
CA LEU A 59 -13.61 -6.73 -1.71
C LEU A 59 -14.62 -7.38 -2.66
N ARG A 60 -15.59 -8.14 -2.13
CA ARG A 60 -16.68 -8.70 -2.93
C ARG A 60 -17.51 -7.62 -3.63
N THR A 61 -17.75 -6.50 -2.94
CA THR A 61 -18.48 -5.37 -3.55
C THR A 61 -17.70 -4.77 -4.72
N LEU A 62 -16.40 -4.54 -4.58
CA LEU A 62 -15.57 -3.99 -5.66
C LEU A 62 -15.54 -4.92 -6.88
N ILE A 63 -15.38 -6.23 -6.66
CA ILE A 63 -15.38 -7.23 -7.74
C ILE A 63 -16.74 -7.27 -8.44
N LYS A 64 -17.84 -7.25 -7.69
CA LYS A 64 -19.20 -7.20 -8.24
C LYS A 64 -19.46 -5.96 -9.09
N GLU A 65 -18.77 -4.87 -8.78
CA GLU A 65 -18.87 -3.58 -9.48
C GLU A 65 -17.80 -3.43 -10.57
N ASP A 66 -17.35 -4.55 -11.13
CA ASP A 66 -16.45 -4.67 -12.29
C ASP A 66 -15.00 -4.19 -12.05
N ILE A 67 -14.55 -4.07 -10.79
CA ILE A 67 -13.12 -3.94 -10.51
C ILE A 67 -12.49 -5.33 -10.64
N LEU A 68 -11.64 -5.50 -11.62
CA LEU A 68 -11.05 -6.82 -11.91
C LEU A 68 -10.11 -7.25 -10.78
N ALA A 69 -10.24 -8.49 -10.30
CA ALA A 69 -9.42 -9.01 -9.21
C ALA A 69 -7.90 -8.89 -9.49
N ARG A 70 -7.47 -9.00 -10.75
CA ARG A 70 -6.07 -8.80 -11.16
C ARG A 70 -5.55 -7.36 -10.98
N GLN A 71 -6.46 -6.38 -10.85
CA GLN A 71 -6.13 -4.98 -10.54
C GLN A 71 -6.14 -4.70 -9.03
N ILE A 72 -6.40 -5.71 -8.21
CA ILE A 72 -6.47 -5.57 -6.75
C ILE A 72 -5.24 -6.23 -6.12
N ILE A 73 -4.58 -5.49 -5.25
CA ILE A 73 -3.58 -5.98 -4.31
C ILE A 73 -4.22 -5.85 -2.93
N VAL A 74 -4.11 -6.85 -2.08
CA VAL A 74 -4.60 -6.78 -0.69
C VAL A 74 -3.43 -6.72 0.26
N ALA A 75 -3.49 -5.84 1.26
CA ALA A 75 -2.51 -5.83 2.33
C ALA A 75 -2.96 -6.73 3.47
N VAL A 76 -2.03 -7.56 3.94
CA VAL A 76 -2.17 -8.40 5.13
C VAL A 76 -1.19 -7.88 6.19
N MET A 77 -1.74 -7.36 7.27
CA MET A 77 -1.00 -6.69 8.33
C MET A 77 -1.41 -7.29 9.69
N THR A 78 -0.93 -8.50 9.96
CA THR A 78 -1.09 -9.21 11.24
C THR A 78 0.19 -9.97 11.57
N SER A 79 0.46 -10.16 12.86
CA SER A 79 1.61 -10.92 13.34
C SER A 79 1.29 -12.42 13.50
N SER A 80 0.02 -12.79 13.49
CA SER A 80 -0.43 -14.19 13.59
C SER A 80 -0.23 -14.90 12.26
N LEU A 81 0.58 -15.95 12.25
CA LEU A 81 0.83 -16.77 11.07
C LEU A 81 -0.48 -17.38 10.52
N GLN A 82 -1.33 -17.89 11.41
CA GLN A 82 -2.59 -18.52 11.01
C GLN A 82 -3.54 -17.52 10.37
N ASP A 83 -3.59 -16.28 10.90
CA ASP A 83 -4.43 -15.24 10.32
C ASP A 83 -3.90 -14.79 8.96
N VAL A 84 -2.57 -14.73 8.75
CA VAL A 84 -2.00 -14.47 7.43
C VAL A 84 -2.45 -15.54 6.44
N VAL A 85 -2.32 -16.81 6.80
CA VAL A 85 -2.66 -17.93 5.92
C VAL A 85 -4.14 -17.92 5.58
N SER A 86 -5.03 -17.79 6.59
CA SER A 86 -6.49 -17.81 6.36
C SER A 86 -6.93 -16.62 5.49
N GLN A 87 -6.44 -15.41 5.78
CA GLN A 87 -6.75 -14.22 4.98
C GLN A 87 -6.29 -14.38 3.52
N CYS A 88 -5.10 -14.90 3.30
CA CYS A 88 -4.58 -15.12 1.95
C CYS A 88 -5.44 -16.14 1.17
N ILE A 89 -5.88 -17.23 1.81
CA ILE A 89 -6.78 -18.22 1.20
C ILE A 89 -8.11 -17.55 0.80
N GLU A 90 -8.75 -16.82 1.72
CA GLU A 90 -10.02 -16.14 1.45
C GLU A 90 -9.93 -15.10 0.31
N TYR A 91 -8.81 -14.37 0.23
CA TYR A 91 -8.59 -13.42 -0.88
C TYR A 91 -8.31 -14.14 -2.20
N HIS A 92 -7.56 -15.24 -2.16
CA HIS A 92 -7.28 -16.08 -3.33
C HIS A 92 -8.56 -16.67 -3.93
N GLU A 93 -9.50 -17.13 -3.09
CA GLU A 93 -10.82 -17.63 -3.51
C GLU A 93 -11.64 -16.56 -4.24
N LEU A 94 -11.42 -15.27 -3.94
CA LEU A 94 -12.02 -14.14 -4.65
C LEU A 94 -11.24 -13.70 -5.90
N GLY A 95 -10.23 -14.48 -6.30
CA GLY A 95 -9.44 -14.22 -7.50
C GLY A 95 -8.26 -13.27 -7.33
N VAL A 96 -8.01 -12.74 -6.13
CA VAL A 96 -6.83 -11.89 -5.86
C VAL A 96 -5.58 -12.76 -5.83
N ARG A 97 -4.52 -12.31 -6.52
CA ARG A 97 -3.26 -13.05 -6.66
C ARG A 97 -2.06 -12.31 -6.06
N ARG A 98 -2.22 -11.04 -5.68
CA ARG A 98 -1.14 -10.21 -5.13
C ARG A 98 -1.43 -9.79 -3.72
N VAL A 99 -0.48 -10.06 -2.83
CA VAL A 99 -0.58 -9.74 -1.40
C VAL A 99 0.60 -8.85 -1.00
N LEU A 100 0.29 -7.69 -0.43
CA LEU A 100 1.25 -6.84 0.26
C LEU A 100 1.34 -7.31 1.71
N LEU A 101 2.44 -7.99 2.08
CA LEU A 101 2.59 -8.64 3.37
C LEU A 101 3.51 -7.85 4.30
N ALA A 102 2.96 -7.34 5.40
CA ALA A 102 3.75 -6.72 6.46
C ALA A 102 4.53 -7.77 7.28
N PRO A 103 5.68 -7.41 7.88
CA PRO A 103 6.35 -8.28 8.84
C PRO A 103 5.49 -8.48 10.08
N PRO A 104 5.82 -9.47 10.94
CA PRO A 104 5.14 -9.69 12.22
C PRO A 104 5.49 -8.59 13.23
N PHE A 105 4.88 -7.43 13.05
CA PHE A 105 5.25 -6.12 13.63
C PHE A 105 5.00 -5.97 15.14
N PHE A 106 4.25 -6.88 15.77
CA PHE A 106 3.98 -6.78 17.20
C PHE A 106 5.26 -7.03 18.03
N PHE A 107 6.06 -8.02 17.61
CA PHE A 107 7.33 -8.35 18.24
C PHE A 107 8.45 -7.47 17.69
N LYS A 108 9.29 -6.92 18.56
CA LYS A 108 10.42 -6.05 18.18
C LYS A 108 11.73 -6.83 18.26
N ASP A 109 12.78 -6.26 17.68
CA ASP A 109 14.15 -6.80 17.71
C ASP A 109 14.23 -8.26 17.21
N LEU A 110 13.47 -8.56 16.15
CA LEU A 110 13.46 -9.88 15.55
C LEU A 110 14.78 -10.17 14.84
N SER A 111 15.34 -11.35 15.09
CA SER A 111 16.53 -11.80 14.37
C SER A 111 16.22 -12.10 12.89
N PHE A 112 17.25 -12.11 12.07
CA PHE A 112 17.15 -12.52 10.66
C PHE A 112 16.55 -13.93 10.53
N GLU A 113 17.01 -14.89 11.35
CA GLU A 113 16.54 -16.27 11.35
C GLU A 113 15.08 -16.37 11.76
N GLY A 114 14.64 -15.54 12.74
CA GLY A 114 13.25 -15.46 13.18
C GLY A 114 12.33 -14.98 12.06
N LEU A 115 12.72 -13.91 11.37
CA LEU A 115 11.97 -13.39 10.21
C LEU A 115 11.95 -14.38 9.05
N LEU A 116 13.11 -14.97 8.72
CA LEU A 116 13.22 -15.97 7.65
C LEU A 116 12.33 -17.19 7.94
N LYS A 117 12.31 -17.65 9.20
CA LYS A 117 11.46 -18.77 9.64
C LYS A 117 9.98 -18.40 9.51
N TRP A 118 9.58 -17.21 9.95
CA TRP A 118 8.19 -16.78 9.91
C TRP A 118 7.65 -16.67 8.48
N TYR A 119 8.37 -15.94 7.59
CA TYR A 119 7.99 -15.83 6.19
C TYR A 119 8.01 -17.19 5.50
N SER A 120 9.02 -18.03 5.78
CA SER A 120 9.09 -19.38 5.20
C SER A 120 7.88 -20.25 5.60
N ALA A 121 7.40 -20.14 6.83
CA ALA A 121 6.22 -20.87 7.27
C ALA A 121 4.94 -20.40 6.55
N VAL A 122 4.77 -19.08 6.36
CA VAL A 122 3.67 -18.50 5.56
C VAL A 122 3.72 -19.02 4.12
N PHE A 123 4.87 -18.91 3.47
CA PHE A 123 5.01 -19.27 2.05
C PHE A 123 4.86 -20.78 1.83
N LEU A 124 5.36 -21.61 2.76
CA LEU A 124 5.18 -23.06 2.70
C LEU A 124 3.70 -23.45 2.77
N ALA A 125 2.95 -22.84 3.68
CA ALA A 125 1.51 -23.11 3.85
C ALA A 125 0.69 -22.67 2.62
N LEU A 126 1.13 -21.62 1.91
CA LEU A 126 0.43 -21.03 0.76
C LEU A 126 1.03 -21.48 -0.59
N ARG A 127 2.04 -22.37 -0.58
CA ARG A 127 2.73 -22.82 -1.80
C ARG A 127 1.81 -23.43 -2.87
N PRO A 128 0.72 -24.12 -2.52
CA PRO A 128 -0.20 -24.65 -3.52
C PRO A 128 -1.02 -23.57 -4.26
N LEU A 129 -1.00 -22.34 -3.75
CA LEU A 129 -1.75 -21.22 -4.32
C LEU A 129 -0.81 -20.32 -5.16
N GLU A 130 -1.30 -19.85 -6.28
CA GLU A 130 -0.57 -18.92 -7.14
C GLU A 130 -0.64 -17.48 -6.59
N ILE A 131 0.01 -17.24 -5.45
CA ILE A 131 0.07 -15.93 -4.80
C ILE A 131 1.45 -15.32 -4.99
N GLN A 132 1.46 -14.06 -5.44
CA GLN A 132 2.64 -13.20 -5.53
C GLN A 132 2.71 -12.31 -4.29
N PHE A 133 3.75 -12.48 -3.46
CA PHE A 133 3.95 -11.67 -2.27
C PHE A 133 4.85 -10.47 -2.58
N ILE A 134 4.38 -9.28 -2.13
CA ILE A 134 5.15 -8.04 -2.07
C ILE A 134 5.42 -7.80 -0.58
N LEU A 135 6.68 -7.89 -0.15
CA LEU A 135 7.03 -7.64 1.23
C LEU A 135 6.96 -6.14 1.54
N TYR A 136 6.38 -5.80 2.69
CA TYR A 136 6.14 -4.40 3.03
C TYR A 136 7.20 -3.85 3.98
N ASN A 137 8.15 -3.09 3.45
CA ASN A 137 9.19 -2.40 4.23
C ASN A 137 8.69 -1.02 4.66
N ILE A 138 8.25 -0.92 5.92
CA ILE A 138 7.77 0.33 6.56
C ILE A 138 8.23 0.37 8.03
N PRO A 139 9.55 0.36 8.30
CA PRO A 139 10.08 0.22 9.66
C PRO A 139 9.69 1.35 10.61
N GLN A 140 9.37 2.55 10.09
CA GLN A 140 8.88 3.66 10.92
C GLN A 140 7.53 3.37 11.61
N LEU A 141 6.77 2.37 11.14
CA LEU A 141 5.53 1.91 11.77
C LEU A 141 5.65 0.53 12.38
N THR A 142 6.35 -0.38 11.70
CA THR A 142 6.47 -1.79 12.14
C THR A 142 7.59 -2.00 13.14
N MET A 143 8.60 -1.14 13.16
CA MET A 143 9.87 -1.31 13.88
C MET A 143 10.63 -2.60 13.47
N VAL A 144 10.25 -3.19 12.32
CA VAL A 144 10.84 -4.41 11.76
C VAL A 144 11.23 -4.11 10.32
N PRO A 145 12.50 -3.84 10.04
CA PRO A 145 12.97 -3.59 8.67
C PRO A 145 12.98 -4.90 7.86
N ILE A 146 12.67 -4.77 6.57
CA ILE A 146 12.92 -5.81 5.58
C ILE A 146 14.25 -5.49 4.89
N GLU A 147 15.22 -6.39 5.06
CA GLU A 147 16.54 -6.21 4.45
C GLU A 147 16.64 -6.97 3.12
N PRO A 148 17.45 -6.51 2.15
CA PRO A 148 17.65 -7.20 0.87
C PRO A 148 18.07 -8.66 1.02
N LYS A 149 18.94 -8.97 2.00
CA LYS A 149 19.38 -10.35 2.28
C LYS A 149 18.24 -11.28 2.66
N LEU A 150 17.19 -10.78 3.36
CA LEU A 150 16.01 -11.59 3.70
C LEU A 150 15.23 -11.96 2.45
N ILE A 151 15.05 -11.00 1.54
CA ILE A 151 14.35 -11.24 0.27
C ILE A 151 15.11 -12.26 -0.57
N SER A 152 16.43 -12.10 -0.72
CA SER A 152 17.26 -13.06 -1.47
C SER A 152 17.15 -14.48 -0.90
N ALA A 153 17.29 -14.64 0.43
CA ALA A 153 17.16 -15.95 1.07
C ALA A 153 15.74 -16.57 0.89
N LEU A 154 14.69 -15.74 0.84
CA LEU A 154 13.34 -16.21 0.56
C LEU A 154 13.16 -16.58 -0.92
N GLN A 155 13.72 -15.81 -1.85
CA GLN A 155 13.68 -16.13 -3.28
C GLN A 155 14.45 -17.40 -3.61
N ASP A 156 15.63 -17.61 -3.00
CA ASP A 156 16.40 -18.85 -3.13
C ASP A 156 15.59 -20.09 -2.74
N LYS A 157 14.69 -19.94 -1.77
CA LYS A 157 13.89 -21.06 -1.23
C LYS A 157 12.53 -21.24 -1.92
N PHE A 158 11.89 -20.15 -2.36
CA PHE A 158 10.51 -20.18 -2.84
C PHE A 158 10.33 -19.66 -4.27
N GLY A 159 11.39 -19.10 -4.85
CA GLY A 159 11.37 -18.51 -6.20
C GLY A 159 10.86 -17.07 -6.24
N SER A 160 11.26 -16.35 -7.28
CA SER A 160 10.86 -14.95 -7.53
C SER A 160 9.38 -14.81 -7.92
N GLU A 161 8.74 -15.87 -8.41
CA GLU A 161 7.31 -15.87 -8.70
C GLU A 161 6.47 -15.72 -7.43
N MET A 162 6.84 -16.39 -6.34
CA MET A 162 6.17 -16.25 -5.04
C MET A 162 6.65 -15.02 -4.29
N VAL A 163 7.97 -14.83 -4.18
CA VAL A 163 8.58 -13.64 -3.54
C VAL A 163 8.78 -12.57 -4.60
N PHE A 164 7.66 -12.03 -5.05
CA PHE A 164 7.57 -11.22 -6.26
C PHE A 164 8.22 -9.84 -6.10
N GLY A 165 8.11 -9.22 -4.92
CA GLY A 165 8.59 -7.86 -4.79
C GLY A 165 8.71 -7.34 -3.36
N VAL A 166 9.11 -6.08 -3.30
CA VAL A 166 9.10 -5.27 -2.10
C VAL A 166 8.42 -3.92 -2.36
N LYS A 167 7.62 -3.47 -1.39
CA LYS A 167 7.22 -2.07 -1.29
C LYS A 167 8.12 -1.41 -0.26
N ASP A 168 8.93 -0.46 -0.68
CA ASP A 168 9.78 0.31 0.22
C ASP A 168 9.16 1.69 0.52
N SER A 169 8.74 1.88 1.77
CA SER A 169 8.13 3.12 2.27
C SER A 169 9.03 3.88 3.25
N THR A 170 10.33 3.61 3.25
CA THR A 170 11.27 4.28 4.15
C THR A 170 11.49 5.76 3.80
N GLY A 171 11.28 6.15 2.53
CA GLY A 171 11.64 7.47 2.02
C GLY A 171 13.15 7.67 1.87
N ASN A 172 13.94 6.59 2.02
CA ASN A 172 15.39 6.61 1.90
C ASN A 172 15.81 6.02 0.55
N LEU A 173 16.17 6.88 -0.40
CA LEU A 173 16.57 6.47 -1.73
C LEU A 173 17.73 5.46 -1.71
N SER A 174 18.77 5.68 -0.88
CA SER A 174 19.92 4.77 -0.83
C SER A 174 19.51 3.36 -0.38
N GLY A 175 18.57 3.24 0.57
CA GLY A 175 17.99 1.96 0.96
C GLY A 175 17.18 1.30 -0.16
N THR A 176 16.39 2.09 -0.89
CA THR A 176 15.66 1.60 -2.07
C THR A 176 16.61 1.07 -3.15
N LEU A 177 17.74 1.74 -3.38
CA LEU A 177 18.75 1.31 -4.37
C LEU A 177 19.38 -0.05 -4.01
N GLU A 178 19.50 -0.40 -2.73
CA GLU A 178 19.97 -1.73 -2.32
C GLU A 178 19.04 -2.85 -2.79
N PHE A 179 17.71 -2.64 -2.73
CA PHE A 179 16.75 -3.61 -3.29
C PHE A 179 16.88 -3.72 -4.82
N LEU A 180 17.18 -2.62 -5.52
CA LEU A 180 17.31 -2.60 -6.99
C LEU A 180 18.56 -3.34 -7.52
N LYS A 181 19.49 -3.74 -6.65
CA LYS A 181 20.59 -4.63 -7.02
C LYS A 181 20.11 -6.02 -7.42
N ASN A 182 19.00 -6.46 -6.85
CA ASN A 182 18.34 -7.72 -7.23
C ASN A 182 17.44 -7.49 -8.45
N LYS A 183 17.87 -8.02 -9.62
CA LYS A 183 17.20 -7.78 -10.91
C LYS A 183 15.89 -8.55 -11.09
N ASP A 184 15.70 -9.61 -10.31
CA ASP A 184 14.49 -10.44 -10.34
C ASP A 184 13.43 -9.96 -9.32
N LEU A 185 13.68 -8.83 -8.64
CA LEU A 185 12.80 -8.27 -7.64
C LEU A 185 12.00 -7.08 -8.20
N MET A 186 10.69 -7.15 -8.11
CA MET A 186 9.83 -5.98 -8.32
C MET A 186 9.98 -5.02 -7.14
N VAL A 187 10.42 -3.79 -7.37
CA VAL A 187 10.56 -2.75 -6.35
C VAL A 187 9.54 -1.64 -6.57
N ALA A 188 8.58 -1.52 -5.64
CA ALA A 188 7.59 -0.45 -5.61
C ALA A 188 7.96 0.61 -4.56
N VAL A 189 7.98 1.87 -4.98
CA VAL A 189 8.28 3.01 -4.11
C VAL A 189 7.02 3.41 -3.33
N GLY A 190 7.15 3.61 -2.03
CA GLY A 190 6.04 4.01 -1.15
C GLY A 190 6.04 5.49 -0.78
N ASP A 191 7.15 6.21 -1.01
CA ASP A 191 7.29 7.65 -0.76
C ASP A 191 7.46 8.39 -2.08
N GLU A 192 6.52 9.23 -2.40
CA GLU A 192 6.43 9.93 -3.68
C GLU A 192 7.62 10.85 -3.94
N ARG A 193 8.30 11.33 -2.89
CA ARG A 193 9.43 12.25 -2.97
C ARG A 193 10.67 11.61 -3.59
N THR A 194 10.82 10.30 -3.45
CA THR A 194 11.95 9.53 -4.00
C THR A 194 11.58 8.80 -5.30
N LEU A 195 10.32 8.91 -5.75
CA LEU A 195 9.80 8.11 -6.87
C LEU A 195 10.58 8.35 -8.18
N ALA A 196 10.75 9.59 -8.58
CA ALA A 196 11.43 9.92 -9.84
C ALA A 196 12.86 9.37 -9.88
N ASP A 197 13.63 9.58 -8.80
CA ASP A 197 15.00 9.09 -8.70
C ASP A 197 15.06 7.56 -8.71
N ALA A 198 14.19 6.91 -7.94
CA ALA A 198 14.12 5.45 -7.93
C ALA A 198 13.76 4.88 -9.31
N MET A 199 12.86 5.53 -10.04
CA MET A 199 12.50 5.15 -11.42
C MET A 199 13.67 5.31 -12.39
N CYS A 200 14.52 6.34 -12.23
CA CYS A 200 15.76 6.49 -12.99
C CYS A 200 16.71 5.29 -12.78
N HIS A 201 16.69 4.70 -11.59
CA HIS A 201 17.55 3.57 -11.22
C HIS A 201 16.90 2.20 -11.42
N GLY A 202 15.70 2.13 -12.04
CA GLY A 202 15.08 0.88 -12.42
C GLY A 202 13.99 0.36 -11.47
N ALA A 203 13.45 1.21 -10.58
CA ALA A 203 12.25 0.84 -9.82
C ALA A 203 11.10 0.46 -10.77
N SER A 204 10.22 -0.42 -10.30
CA SER A 204 9.15 -1.00 -11.12
C SER A 204 7.89 -0.14 -11.14
N GLY A 205 7.76 0.80 -10.20
CA GLY A 205 6.61 1.68 -10.05
C GLY A 205 6.40 2.10 -8.60
N ALA A 206 5.16 2.39 -8.22
CA ALA A 206 4.81 2.86 -6.89
C ALA A 206 3.56 2.18 -6.30
N ILE A 207 3.54 2.07 -4.96
CA ILE A 207 2.33 1.82 -4.16
C ILE A 207 2.25 2.93 -3.12
N CYS A 208 1.49 3.99 -3.37
CA CYS A 208 1.62 5.22 -2.61
C CYS A 208 0.29 5.92 -2.30
N GLY A 209 0.30 6.80 -1.30
CA GLY A 209 -0.89 7.43 -0.75
C GLY A 209 -1.41 8.60 -1.59
N MET A 210 -0.51 9.43 -2.13
CA MET A 210 -0.87 10.59 -2.95
C MET A 210 -1.57 10.20 -4.25
N ALA A 211 -1.43 8.96 -4.70
CA ALA A 211 -2.15 8.42 -5.85
C ALA A 211 -3.68 8.42 -5.67
N ASN A 212 -4.17 8.52 -4.42
CA ASN A 212 -5.60 8.77 -4.17
C ASN A 212 -6.06 10.11 -4.72
N ILE A 213 -5.19 11.11 -4.83
CA ILE A 213 -5.53 12.47 -5.21
C ILE A 213 -5.02 12.81 -6.61
N PHE A 214 -3.79 12.41 -6.92
CA PHE A 214 -3.03 12.78 -8.10
C PHE A 214 -2.55 11.54 -8.90
N PRO A 215 -3.45 10.64 -9.31
CA PRO A 215 -3.04 9.41 -10.00
C PRO A 215 -2.39 9.69 -11.36
N ASN A 216 -2.89 10.66 -12.15
CA ASN A 216 -2.31 11.02 -13.46
C ASN A 216 -0.89 11.55 -13.32
N GLU A 217 -0.67 12.48 -12.37
CA GLU A 217 0.63 13.11 -12.14
C GLU A 217 1.68 12.09 -11.67
N LEU A 218 1.26 11.12 -10.85
CA LEU A 218 2.16 10.05 -10.41
C LEU A 218 2.43 9.03 -11.51
N ALA A 219 1.46 8.72 -12.34
CA ALA A 219 1.68 7.90 -13.54
C ALA A 219 2.64 8.59 -14.51
N GLU A 220 2.54 9.91 -14.66
CA GLU A 220 3.47 10.71 -15.46
C GLU A 220 4.90 10.65 -14.90
N ILE A 221 5.10 10.81 -13.57
CA ILE A 221 6.42 10.67 -12.94
C ILE A 221 7.01 9.28 -13.24
N ILE A 222 6.21 8.21 -13.15
CA ILE A 222 6.67 6.84 -13.44
C ILE A 222 7.13 6.71 -14.90
N ASN A 223 6.38 7.30 -15.83
CA ASN A 223 6.67 7.18 -17.27
C ASN A 223 7.84 8.08 -17.70
N THR A 224 7.89 9.31 -17.22
CA THR A 224 8.89 10.31 -17.63
C THR A 224 10.14 10.29 -16.77
N LYS A 225 10.06 9.72 -15.55
CA LYS A 225 11.11 9.71 -14.52
C LYS A 225 11.50 11.14 -14.09
N THR A 226 10.57 12.07 -14.19
CA THR A 226 10.80 13.49 -13.90
C THR A 226 10.09 13.88 -12.61
N HIS A 227 10.78 14.65 -11.77
CA HIS A 227 10.21 15.17 -10.53
C HIS A 227 9.02 16.10 -10.80
N ASN A 228 8.00 16.00 -9.96
CA ASN A 228 6.89 16.94 -9.93
C ASN A 228 6.95 17.75 -8.62
N PRO A 229 7.31 19.07 -8.69
CA PRO A 229 7.45 19.90 -7.49
C PRO A 229 6.17 20.02 -6.65
N MET A 230 5.00 20.01 -7.31
CA MET A 230 3.71 20.05 -6.62
C MET A 230 3.48 18.81 -5.79
N ILE A 231 3.75 17.61 -6.34
CA ILE A 231 3.65 16.34 -5.60
C ILE A 231 4.59 16.36 -4.39
N ASN A 232 5.84 16.76 -4.56
CA ASN A 232 6.81 16.86 -3.46
C ASN A 232 6.36 17.85 -2.38
N LYS A 233 5.85 19.03 -2.77
CA LYS A 233 5.28 20.02 -1.84
C LYS A 233 4.13 19.43 -1.04
N MET A 234 3.17 18.80 -1.71
CA MET A 234 1.99 18.23 -1.07
C MET A 234 2.34 17.06 -0.15
N THR A 235 3.24 16.16 -0.58
CA THR A 235 3.73 15.06 0.26
C THR A 235 4.40 15.60 1.53
N ASN A 236 5.25 16.62 1.43
CA ASN A 236 5.88 17.26 2.59
C ASN A 236 4.88 17.88 3.57
N LEU A 237 3.73 18.37 3.09
CA LEU A 237 2.66 18.87 3.96
C LEU A 237 1.92 17.73 4.65
N ILE A 238 1.60 16.65 3.93
CA ILE A 238 0.88 15.50 4.48
C ILE A 238 1.68 14.81 5.59
N VAL A 239 2.99 14.62 5.43
CA VAL A 239 3.82 13.93 6.44
C VAL A 239 4.04 14.73 7.73
N LYS A 240 3.62 15.99 7.79
CA LYS A 240 3.65 16.80 9.02
C LYS A 240 2.56 16.42 10.04
N ALA A 241 1.61 15.60 9.65
CA ALA A 241 0.50 15.10 10.47
C ALA A 241 0.36 13.58 10.25
N PRO A 242 -0.53 12.88 10.95
CA PRO A 242 -0.84 11.50 10.63
C PRO A 242 -1.21 11.34 9.15
N VAL A 243 -0.38 10.63 8.39
CA VAL A 243 -0.44 10.55 6.92
C VAL A 243 -1.82 10.15 6.42
N THR A 244 -2.44 9.14 7.04
CA THR A 244 -3.78 8.67 6.68
C THR A 244 -4.83 9.77 6.74
N ALA A 245 -4.87 10.53 7.84
CA ALA A 245 -5.80 11.64 8.01
C ALA A 245 -5.48 12.80 7.04
N GLY A 246 -4.21 13.06 6.77
CA GLY A 246 -3.76 14.06 5.80
C GLY A 246 -4.20 13.72 4.37
N VAL A 247 -4.02 12.48 3.93
CA VAL A 247 -4.49 12.00 2.61
C VAL A 247 -6.01 12.15 2.49
N LYS A 248 -6.76 11.77 3.52
CA LYS A 248 -8.22 11.92 3.54
C LYS A 248 -8.68 13.38 3.53
N ALA A 249 -8.00 14.25 4.27
CA ALA A 249 -8.27 15.69 4.23
C ALA A 249 -8.06 16.27 2.82
N LEU A 250 -6.97 15.89 2.17
CA LEU A 250 -6.69 16.33 0.82
C LEU A 250 -7.71 15.78 -0.21
N LEU A 251 -8.17 14.54 -0.02
CA LEU A 251 -9.28 13.97 -0.80
C LEU A 251 -10.56 14.76 -0.60
N ALA A 252 -10.91 15.10 0.65
CA ALA A 252 -12.10 15.89 0.96
C ALA A 252 -12.08 17.25 0.25
N ILE A 253 -10.95 17.93 0.27
CA ILE A 253 -10.76 19.24 -0.38
C ILE A 253 -10.83 19.08 -1.91
N LYS A 254 -10.06 18.14 -2.48
CA LYS A 254 -9.95 17.99 -3.95
C LYS A 254 -11.24 17.53 -4.61
N LEU A 255 -11.99 16.65 -3.92
CA LEU A 255 -13.24 16.09 -4.44
C LEU A 255 -14.49 16.82 -3.94
N ASN A 256 -14.34 17.82 -3.08
CA ASN A 256 -15.43 18.53 -2.41
C ASN A 256 -16.43 17.55 -1.72
N GLU A 257 -15.91 16.53 -1.00
CA GLU A 257 -16.68 15.48 -0.36
C GLU A 257 -16.19 15.26 1.09
N ASN A 258 -16.89 15.87 2.04
CA ASN A 258 -16.51 15.86 3.46
C ASN A 258 -16.53 14.48 4.13
N LYS A 259 -17.19 13.49 3.56
CA LYS A 259 -17.15 12.11 4.07
C LYS A 259 -15.72 11.53 4.12
N TRP A 260 -14.82 12.04 3.29
CA TRP A 260 -13.42 11.64 3.34
C TRP A 260 -12.70 12.04 4.63
N LEU A 261 -13.20 13.02 5.39
CA LEU A 261 -12.61 13.41 6.68
C LEU A 261 -12.78 12.34 7.77
N ASN A 262 -13.73 11.40 7.60
CA ASN A 262 -13.98 10.37 8.58
C ASN A 262 -12.85 9.35 8.62
N VAL A 263 -12.31 9.12 9.81
CA VAL A 263 -11.32 8.07 10.13
C VAL A 263 -11.86 7.20 11.26
N ARG A 264 -11.29 6.02 11.45
CA ARG A 264 -11.63 5.16 12.59
C ARG A 264 -10.68 5.39 13.76
N SER A 265 -11.21 5.26 14.97
CA SER A 265 -10.38 5.18 16.18
C SER A 265 -9.33 4.07 16.03
N PRO A 266 -8.08 4.27 16.51
CA PRO A 266 -7.66 5.40 17.36
C PRO A 266 -7.25 6.67 16.61
N LEU A 267 -7.41 6.72 15.27
CA LEU A 267 -7.08 7.90 14.50
C LEU A 267 -8.09 9.03 14.74
N ASN A 268 -7.60 10.27 14.65
CA ASN A 268 -8.42 11.48 14.63
C ASN A 268 -8.38 12.09 13.22
N PRO A 269 -9.45 12.78 12.79
CA PRO A 269 -9.44 13.57 11.58
C PRO A 269 -8.29 14.59 11.57
N SER A 270 -7.83 14.98 10.39
CA SER A 270 -6.86 16.07 10.26
C SER A 270 -7.40 17.35 10.89
N SER A 271 -6.54 18.08 11.64
CA SER A 271 -6.93 19.34 12.27
C SER A 271 -7.34 20.39 11.24
N GLU A 272 -8.22 21.31 11.63
CA GLU A 272 -8.64 22.42 10.76
C GLU A 272 -7.46 23.24 10.25
N ALA A 273 -6.46 23.50 11.11
CA ALA A 273 -5.24 24.21 10.73
C ALA A 273 -4.48 23.45 9.63
N HIS A 274 -4.37 22.12 9.74
CA HIS A 274 -3.71 21.31 8.70
C HIS A 274 -4.54 21.24 7.41
N GLN A 275 -5.86 21.13 7.52
CA GLN A 275 -6.76 21.20 6.35
C GLN A 275 -6.62 22.54 5.61
N LEU A 276 -6.53 23.66 6.36
CA LEU A 276 -6.31 24.99 5.78
C LEU A 276 -4.96 25.09 5.06
N LEU A 277 -3.89 24.54 5.66
CA LEU A 277 -2.57 24.48 5.00
C LEU A 277 -2.62 23.70 3.68
N LEU A 278 -3.29 22.55 3.65
CA LEU A 278 -3.45 21.74 2.46
C LEU A 278 -4.26 22.49 1.39
N LYS A 279 -5.36 23.15 1.78
CA LYS A 279 -6.21 23.93 0.88
C LYS A 279 -5.48 25.09 0.23
N ASN A 280 -4.66 25.81 1.00
CA ASN A 280 -3.89 26.95 0.50
C ASN A 280 -2.69 26.53 -0.38
N ALA A 281 -2.32 25.24 -0.35
CA ALA A 281 -1.19 24.72 -1.10
C ALA A 281 -1.58 24.10 -2.45
N LEU A 282 -2.88 23.75 -2.62
CA LEU A 282 -3.50 23.28 -3.86
C LEU A 282 -3.70 24.41 -4.87
#